data_973ba33a6f37db305c7821cdea3af9f8
#
_entry.id   973ba33a6f37db305c7821cdea3af9f8
#
_cell.length_a   1.000
_cell.length_b   1.000
_cell.length_c   1.000
_cell.angle_alpha   90.00
_cell.angle_beta   90.00
_cell.angle_gamma   90.00
#
_symmetry.space_group_name_H-M   'P 1'
#
loop_
_entity.id
_entity.type
_entity.pdbx_description
1 polymer ?
#
loop_
_entity_poly.entity_id
_entity_poly.type
_entity_poly.pdbx_seq_one_letter_code
_entity_poly.pdbx_strand_id
1 'polypeptide(L)'
;VAGFTHSRRGTSLIHSHTSRSRRHAVVALATAAALVFTGCTDPNGGDGASAEFPKAHGPRHAVLKNNNPETVVQNPRQHLPAKVKSWDGEDVTITDTSRIIGIDRPGTITRTIYSLGLGKSIIGRDKTADFPEAKNIPLVTTKAHVLNAEKMIAAHPSVVLVDVTVGPAAVLRQLRSMGIPVVYISPERSIKGVGTTITEIGKALGIDQKDIDKVIDHTKKEIDTATK
;
A
#
# COMPACT_ATOMS: atom_id res chain seq x y z
N VAL A 1 45.60 6.57 -45.27
CA VAL A 1 45.49 5.47 -46.23
C VAL A 1 44.05 4.91 -46.10
N ALA A 2 43.27 5.10 -47.22
CA ALA A 2 42.06 4.40 -47.68
C ALA A 2 40.99 4.00 -46.63
N GLY A 3 39.75 4.40 -46.63
CA GLY A 3 38.79 4.62 -47.70
C GLY A 3 38.07 3.32 -48.14
N PHE A 4 36.81 3.09 -47.64
CA PHE A 4 35.84 2.36 -48.46
C PHE A 4 34.41 2.66 -47.98
N THR A 5 33.70 3.39 -48.82
CA THR A 5 32.24 3.56 -48.91
C THR A 5 31.61 2.32 -49.49
N HIS A 6 30.45 1.87 -49.01
CA HIS A 6 29.47 1.22 -49.88
C HIS A 6 28.04 1.54 -49.42
N SER A 7 27.41 2.35 -50.26
CA SER A 7 25.97 2.59 -50.41
C SER A 7 25.32 1.36 -51.07
N ARG A 8 24.14 0.94 -50.59
CA ARG A 8 23.13 0.34 -51.48
C ARG A 8 21.72 0.73 -51.03
N ARG A 9 21.13 1.51 -51.91
CA ARG A 9 19.68 1.74 -52.03
C ARG A 9 19.01 0.44 -52.49
N GLY A 10 17.80 0.18 -52.01
CA GLY A 10 16.90 -0.83 -52.53
C GLY A 10 15.47 -0.32 -52.42
N THR A 11 14.98 0.15 -53.53
CA THR A 11 13.67 0.70 -53.86
C THR A 11 12.54 -0.33 -53.84
N SER A 12 11.34 0.10 -53.35
CA SER A 12 10.04 -0.09 -54.00
C SER A 12 9.45 -1.50 -54.13
N LEU A 13 8.22 -1.67 -53.66
CA LEU A 13 7.08 -1.96 -54.56
C LEU A 13 5.76 -1.86 -53.79
N ILE A 14 4.98 -0.89 -54.23
CA ILE A 14 3.55 -0.71 -53.95
C ILE A 14 2.80 -1.80 -54.71
N HIS A 15 1.92 -2.54 -54.06
CA HIS A 15 0.88 -3.29 -54.74
C HIS A 15 -0.50 -2.89 -54.19
N SER A 16 -1.15 -2.06 -54.96
CA SER A 16 -2.59 -1.79 -54.89
C SER A 16 -3.36 -2.96 -55.55
N HIS A 17 -4.24 -3.56 -54.82
CA HIS A 17 -5.30 -4.38 -55.43
C HIS A 17 -6.67 -3.82 -55.09
N THR A 18 -7.23 -3.10 -56.03
CA THR A 18 -8.66 -2.83 -56.18
C THR A 18 -9.37 -4.05 -56.73
N SER A 19 -10.43 -4.51 -56.09
CA SER A 19 -11.42 -5.37 -56.70
C SER A 19 -12.78 -5.16 -56.10
N ARG A 20 -13.58 -4.37 -56.77
CA ARG A 20 -14.95 -4.56 -57.28
C ARG A 20 -15.97 -5.28 -56.40
N SER A 21 -16.88 -4.45 -55.98
CA SER A 21 -18.34 -4.59 -55.89
C SER A 21 -18.94 -5.93 -56.36
N ARG A 22 -19.76 -6.56 -55.48
CA ARG A 22 -21.01 -7.22 -55.84
C ARG A 22 -22.06 -6.96 -54.80
N ARG A 23 -23.08 -6.22 -55.20
CA ARG A 23 -24.36 -6.05 -54.52
C ARG A 23 -25.12 -7.38 -54.61
N HIS A 24 -25.51 -7.92 -53.48
CA HIS A 24 -26.65 -8.85 -53.42
C HIS A 24 -27.53 -8.40 -52.26
N ALA A 25 -28.71 -7.93 -52.64
CA ALA A 25 -29.85 -7.72 -51.77
C ALA A 25 -30.46 -9.09 -51.46
N VAL A 26 -30.63 -9.43 -50.20
CA VAL A 26 -31.55 -10.48 -49.75
C VAL A 26 -32.22 -10.04 -48.47
N VAL A 27 -33.49 -9.64 -48.60
CA VAL A 27 -34.70 -9.96 -47.89
C VAL A 27 -34.59 -10.16 -46.35
N ALA A 28 -35.27 -9.27 -45.68
CA ALA A 28 -35.64 -9.35 -44.27
C ALA A 28 -36.46 -10.61 -43.96
N LEU A 29 -36.09 -11.30 -42.89
CA LEU A 29 -37.01 -12.15 -42.13
C LEU A 29 -36.81 -11.82 -40.63
N ALA A 30 -37.81 -11.11 -40.11
CA ALA A 30 -37.91 -10.84 -38.67
C ALA A 30 -38.37 -12.14 -37.97
N THR A 31 -37.50 -12.71 -37.16
CA THR A 31 -37.87 -13.70 -36.16
C THR A 31 -37.62 -13.13 -34.78
N ALA A 32 -38.67 -12.73 -34.09
CA ALA A 32 -38.69 -12.38 -32.70
C ALA A 32 -38.39 -13.64 -31.86
N ALA A 33 -37.16 -13.78 -31.35
CA ALA A 33 -36.83 -14.77 -30.34
C ALA A 33 -37.10 -14.15 -28.95
N ALA A 34 -38.22 -14.51 -28.36
CA ALA A 34 -38.51 -14.26 -26.95
C ALA A 34 -37.54 -15.11 -26.11
N LEU A 35 -36.52 -14.49 -25.55
CA LEU A 35 -35.69 -15.11 -24.52
C LEU A 35 -36.50 -15.15 -23.22
N VAL A 36 -37.11 -16.27 -22.95
CA VAL A 36 -37.65 -16.61 -21.63
C VAL A 36 -36.46 -16.89 -20.72
N PHE A 37 -36.15 -15.96 -19.84
CA PHE A 37 -35.23 -16.21 -18.72
C PHE A 37 -35.97 -17.13 -17.74
N THR A 38 -35.78 -18.44 -17.86
CA THR A 38 -36.11 -19.38 -16.80
C THR A 38 -35.11 -19.16 -15.66
N GLY A 39 -35.57 -18.46 -14.63
CA GLY A 39 -34.86 -18.40 -13.35
C GLY A 39 -34.75 -19.82 -12.79
N CYS A 40 -33.55 -20.23 -12.39
CA CYS A 40 -33.36 -21.44 -11.61
C CYS A 40 -34.09 -21.29 -10.29
N THR A 41 -35.26 -21.93 -10.18
CA THR A 41 -35.93 -22.16 -8.91
C THR A 41 -35.25 -23.37 -8.26
N ASP A 42 -34.65 -23.15 -7.10
CA ASP A 42 -34.11 -24.19 -6.24
C ASP A 42 -35.26 -25.05 -5.70
N PRO A 43 -35.26 -26.40 -5.85
CA PRO A 43 -36.39 -27.24 -5.46
C PRO A 43 -36.45 -27.56 -3.97
N ASN A 44 -35.67 -26.92 -3.12
CA ASN A 44 -35.71 -27.12 -1.66
C ASN A 44 -36.28 -25.87 -0.97
N GLY A 45 -37.60 -25.89 -0.81
CA GLY A 45 -38.32 -24.91 0.00
C GLY A 45 -37.92 -25.00 1.46
N GLY A 46 -37.10 -24.05 1.90
CA GLY A 46 -36.88 -23.69 3.28
C GLY A 46 -37.31 -22.24 3.43
N ASP A 47 -38.31 -21.97 4.26
CA ASP A 47 -38.74 -20.64 4.68
C ASP A 47 -37.62 -19.93 5.45
N GLY A 48 -36.61 -19.48 4.70
CA GLY A 48 -35.60 -18.54 5.19
C GLY A 48 -36.08 -17.14 4.83
N ALA A 49 -36.45 -16.34 5.82
CA ALA A 49 -36.72 -14.93 5.66
C ALA A 49 -35.54 -14.30 4.91
N SER A 50 -35.74 -14.04 3.61
CA SER A 50 -34.79 -13.25 2.81
C SER A 50 -34.71 -11.88 3.45
N ALA A 51 -33.62 -11.60 4.12
CA ALA A 51 -33.29 -10.25 4.55
C ALA A 51 -33.23 -9.39 3.27
N GLU A 52 -34.28 -8.64 3.02
CA GLU A 52 -34.39 -7.72 1.89
C GLU A 52 -33.38 -6.62 2.13
N PHE A 53 -32.15 -6.80 1.58
CA PHE A 53 -31.20 -5.72 1.56
C PHE A 53 -31.82 -4.56 0.77
N PRO A 54 -31.93 -3.37 1.35
CA PRO A 54 -32.49 -2.22 0.67
C PRO A 54 -31.71 -2.00 -0.63
N LYS A 55 -32.45 -2.07 -1.77
CA LYS A 55 -31.86 -1.83 -3.09
C LYS A 55 -31.28 -0.43 -3.11
N ALA A 56 -29.95 -0.33 -3.04
CA ALA A 56 -29.26 0.94 -3.08
C ALA A 56 -29.30 1.49 -4.51
N HIS A 57 -30.09 2.53 -4.73
CA HIS A 57 -30.11 3.24 -6.00
C HIS A 57 -28.99 4.30 -6.03
N GLY A 58 -28.07 4.17 -6.99
CA GLY A 58 -26.98 5.12 -7.25
C GLY A 58 -25.63 4.79 -6.60
N PRO A 59 -24.57 5.48 -7.02
CA PRO A 59 -23.24 5.31 -6.46
C PRO A 59 -23.21 5.71 -4.99
N ARG A 60 -22.79 4.80 -4.11
CA ARG A 60 -22.61 5.08 -2.69
C ARG A 60 -21.12 5.22 -2.40
N HIS A 61 -20.74 6.37 -1.88
CA HIS A 61 -19.40 6.57 -1.33
C HIS A 61 -19.47 6.35 0.17
N ALA A 62 -18.70 5.36 0.66
CA ALA A 62 -18.48 5.23 2.09
C ALA A 62 -17.54 6.35 2.53
N VAL A 63 -18.01 7.23 3.38
CA VAL A 63 -17.18 8.30 3.96
C VAL A 63 -16.89 7.94 5.40
N LEU A 64 -15.62 7.76 5.72
CA LEU A 64 -15.16 7.61 7.09
C LEU A 64 -15.29 8.97 7.78
N LYS A 65 -16.03 9.04 8.90
CA LYS A 65 -16.17 10.27 9.69
C LYS A 65 -14.84 10.73 10.27
N ASN A 66 -13.97 9.79 10.61
CA ASN A 66 -12.61 10.01 11.05
C ASN A 66 -11.69 8.96 10.44
N ASN A 67 -10.67 9.39 9.69
CA ASN A 67 -9.66 8.52 9.09
C ASN A 67 -8.31 8.64 9.83
N ASN A 68 -8.21 9.43 10.87
CA ASN A 68 -7.00 9.50 11.69
C ASN A 68 -6.81 8.20 12.47
N PRO A 69 -5.58 7.68 12.55
CA PRO A 69 -5.28 6.64 13.52
C PRO A 69 -5.45 7.21 14.94
N GLU A 70 -6.03 6.43 15.84
CA GLU A 70 -6.12 6.82 17.24
C GLU A 70 -4.73 6.79 17.87
N THR A 71 -4.39 7.86 18.60
CA THR A 71 -3.18 7.88 19.44
C THR A 71 -3.49 7.16 20.75
N VAL A 72 -3.22 5.86 20.78
CA VAL A 72 -3.54 4.99 21.93
C VAL A 72 -2.60 5.24 23.10
N VAL A 73 -1.34 5.54 22.80
CA VAL A 73 -0.33 5.85 23.81
C VAL A 73 0.03 7.33 23.75
N GLN A 74 -0.13 8.02 24.86
CA GLN A 74 0.32 9.41 25.03
C GLN A 74 1.70 9.42 25.68
N ASN A 75 2.69 10.06 25.03
CA ASN A 75 4.06 10.18 25.56
C ASN A 75 4.68 8.82 25.91
N PRO A 76 4.91 7.93 24.94
CA PRO A 76 5.45 6.60 25.18
C PRO A 76 6.81 6.67 25.86
N ARG A 77 7.05 5.76 26.82
CA ARG A 77 8.39 5.60 27.38
C ARG A 77 9.25 4.85 26.37
N GLN A 78 10.40 5.43 26.04
CA GLN A 78 11.36 4.84 25.11
C GLN A 78 12.66 4.48 25.82
N HIS A 79 13.23 3.34 25.46
CA HIS A 79 14.53 2.86 25.90
C HIS A 79 15.48 2.81 24.69
N LEU A 80 16.34 3.80 24.60
CA LEU A 80 17.36 3.89 23.55
C LEU A 80 18.75 3.76 24.18
N PRO A 81 19.73 3.16 23.49
CA PRO A 81 19.60 2.59 22.15
C PRO A 81 18.77 1.31 22.09
N ALA A 82 17.87 1.21 21.12
CA ALA A 82 17.15 -0.01 20.80
C ALA A 82 17.97 -0.88 19.83
N LYS A 83 18.07 -2.17 20.14
CA LYS A 83 18.75 -3.15 19.27
C LYS A 83 17.71 -4.14 18.78
N VAL A 84 17.55 -4.26 17.46
CA VAL A 84 16.57 -5.15 16.84
C VAL A 84 17.20 -5.91 15.69
N LYS A 85 16.66 -7.11 15.45
CA LYS A 85 16.92 -7.84 14.22
C LYS A 85 15.88 -7.43 13.18
N SER A 86 16.35 -6.82 12.13
CA SER A 86 15.54 -6.43 10.97
C SER A 86 15.07 -7.68 10.21
N TRP A 87 13.92 -7.62 9.58
CA TRP A 87 13.36 -8.75 8.83
C TRP A 87 14.30 -9.27 7.72
N ASP A 88 15.12 -8.41 7.14
CA ASP A 88 16.15 -8.80 6.16
C ASP A 88 17.40 -9.46 6.78
N GLY A 89 17.39 -9.69 8.09
CA GLY A 89 18.44 -10.40 8.83
C GLY A 89 19.54 -9.52 9.41
N GLU A 90 19.54 -8.22 9.12
CA GLU A 90 20.53 -7.28 9.66
C GLU A 90 20.25 -6.95 11.14
N ASP A 91 21.31 -6.81 11.94
CA ASP A 91 21.22 -6.28 13.30
C ASP A 91 21.31 -4.76 13.25
N VAL A 92 20.26 -4.07 13.72
CA VAL A 92 20.17 -2.61 13.64
C VAL A 92 20.10 -2.02 15.05
N THR A 93 20.92 -0.99 15.29
CA THR A 93 20.88 -0.20 16.53
C THR A 93 20.31 1.17 16.23
N ILE A 94 19.24 1.53 16.93
CA ILE A 94 18.55 2.81 16.83
C ILE A 94 18.85 3.63 18.09
N THR A 95 19.48 4.79 17.92
CA THR A 95 19.89 5.67 19.00
C THR A 95 19.01 6.92 19.13
N ASP A 96 18.23 7.22 18.07
CA ASP A 96 17.37 8.40 18.00
C ASP A 96 16.11 8.10 17.21
N THR A 97 14.96 8.56 17.72
CA THR A 97 13.64 8.42 17.12
C THR A 97 12.93 9.77 16.96
N SER A 98 13.67 10.85 16.96
CA SER A 98 13.13 12.20 16.81
C SER A 98 12.69 12.50 15.36
N ARG A 99 13.23 11.79 14.36
CA ARG A 99 13.01 12.00 12.95
C ARG A 99 12.76 10.68 12.21
N ILE A 100 11.53 10.23 12.22
CA ILE A 100 11.13 8.91 11.71
C ILE A 100 10.61 9.02 10.28
N ILE A 101 11.04 8.13 9.40
CA ILE A 101 10.35 7.82 8.15
C ILE A 101 9.78 6.42 8.29
N GLY A 102 8.44 6.29 8.25
CA GLY A 102 7.74 5.01 8.29
C GLY A 102 6.95 4.80 7.02
N ILE A 103 7.30 3.80 6.20
CA ILE A 103 6.72 3.61 4.88
C ILE A 103 6.48 2.15 4.55
N ASP A 104 5.27 1.84 4.16
CA ASP A 104 4.87 0.59 3.52
C ASP A 104 3.70 0.87 2.58
N ARG A 105 3.48 0.00 1.60
CA ARG A 105 2.40 0.21 0.63
C ARG A 105 1.00 0.25 1.25
N PRO A 106 0.66 -0.56 2.28
CA PRO A 106 -0.61 -0.46 2.99
C PRO A 106 -0.76 0.77 3.89
N GLY A 107 0.34 1.43 4.29
CA GLY A 107 0.35 2.54 5.25
C GLY A 107 0.25 2.11 6.72
N THR A 108 0.48 0.84 7.00
CA THR A 108 0.39 0.25 8.35
C THR A 108 1.46 0.80 9.28
N ILE A 109 2.71 0.90 8.78
CA ILE A 109 3.85 1.37 9.58
C ILE A 109 3.59 2.79 10.08
N THR A 110 3.22 3.70 9.21
CA THR A 110 2.93 5.09 9.59
C THR A 110 1.80 5.17 10.62
N ARG A 111 0.69 4.46 10.39
CA ARG A 111 -0.47 4.44 11.32
C ARG A 111 -0.09 3.88 12.68
N THR A 112 0.70 2.80 12.71
CA THR A 112 1.18 2.21 13.97
C THR A 112 2.07 3.18 14.75
N ILE A 113 2.97 3.92 14.10
CA ILE A 113 3.81 4.94 14.74
C ILE A 113 2.93 6.03 15.40
N TYR A 114 1.85 6.45 14.74
CA TYR A 114 0.87 7.38 15.32
C TYR A 114 0.18 6.78 16.54
N SER A 115 -0.31 5.55 16.45
CA SER A 115 -0.99 4.88 17.58
C SER A 115 -0.06 4.69 18.78
N LEU A 116 1.23 4.48 18.53
CA LEU A 116 2.28 4.40 19.55
C LEU A 116 2.69 5.77 20.12
N GLY A 117 2.08 6.88 19.67
CA GLY A 117 2.31 8.21 20.22
C GLY A 117 3.50 8.98 19.64
N LEU A 118 4.14 8.47 18.60
CA LEU A 118 5.29 9.11 17.94
C LEU A 118 4.93 9.81 16.61
N GLY A 119 3.66 10.08 16.38
CA GLY A 119 3.21 10.73 15.14
C GLY A 119 3.89 12.06 14.82
N LYS A 120 4.21 12.85 15.86
CA LYS A 120 4.92 14.14 15.71
C LYS A 120 6.37 14.00 15.24
N SER A 121 6.98 12.83 15.43
CA SER A 121 8.35 12.53 14.97
C SER A 121 8.41 12.11 13.51
N ILE A 122 7.26 11.89 12.86
CA ILE A 122 7.23 11.46 11.45
C ILE A 122 7.53 12.67 10.56
N ILE A 123 8.59 12.54 9.75
CA ILE A 123 9.08 13.61 8.89
C ILE A 123 8.97 13.30 7.40
N GLY A 124 8.57 12.10 7.06
CA GLY A 124 8.37 11.67 5.68
C GLY A 124 7.38 10.52 5.59
N ARG A 125 6.52 10.54 4.57
CA ARG A 125 5.46 9.52 4.37
C ARG A 125 5.34 9.05 2.94
N ASP A 126 4.67 7.92 2.76
CA ASP A 126 4.08 7.53 1.48
C ASP A 126 2.67 8.12 1.30
N LYS A 127 2.16 8.08 0.10
CA LYS A 127 0.82 8.57 -0.22
C LYS A 127 -0.31 7.81 0.48
N THR A 128 -0.07 6.57 0.92
CA THR A 128 -1.05 5.75 1.66
C THR A 128 -1.29 6.22 3.09
N ALA A 129 -0.35 6.96 3.65
CA ALA A 129 -0.58 7.69 4.90
C ALA A 129 -1.33 9.01 4.60
N ASP A 130 -2.56 8.90 4.12
CA ASP A 130 -3.38 10.01 3.64
C ASP A 130 -4.52 10.34 4.62
N PHE A 131 -4.25 10.33 5.88
CA PHE A 131 -5.16 10.81 6.93
C PHE A 131 -4.87 12.28 7.29
N PRO A 132 -5.84 13.01 7.84
CA PRO A 132 -5.73 14.46 8.05
C PRO A 132 -4.46 14.93 8.74
N GLU A 133 -4.02 14.24 9.80
CA GLU A 133 -2.83 14.62 10.57
C GLU A 133 -1.52 14.41 9.79
N ALA A 134 -1.48 13.46 8.87
CA ALA A 134 -0.31 13.22 8.02
C ALA A 134 -0.24 14.15 6.80
N LYS A 135 -1.31 14.89 6.49
CA LYS A 135 -1.47 15.64 5.24
C LYS A 135 -0.29 16.58 4.94
N ASN A 136 0.26 17.22 5.95
CA ASN A 136 1.35 18.20 5.81
C ASN A 136 2.74 17.57 5.86
N ILE A 137 2.85 16.24 6.08
CA ILE A 137 4.13 15.54 6.08
C ILE A 137 4.58 15.34 4.62
N PRO A 138 5.83 15.70 4.27
CA PRO A 138 6.32 15.56 2.91
C PRO A 138 6.26 14.13 2.38
N LEU A 139 5.90 13.97 1.11
CA LEU A 139 5.99 12.69 0.42
C LEU A 139 7.45 12.37 0.07
N VAL A 140 7.95 11.25 0.55
CA VAL A 140 9.29 10.72 0.24
C VAL A 140 9.24 9.58 -0.80
N THR A 141 8.06 9.32 -1.34
CA THR A 141 7.84 8.39 -2.44
C THR A 141 7.21 9.09 -3.65
N THR A 142 7.25 8.43 -4.80
CA THR A 142 6.51 8.83 -6.00
C THR A 142 5.06 8.33 -5.95
N LYS A 143 4.26 8.69 -6.97
CA LYS A 143 2.89 8.19 -7.13
C LYS A 143 2.79 6.65 -7.23
N ALA A 144 3.86 5.99 -7.66
CA ALA A 144 3.94 4.53 -7.79
C ALA A 144 4.57 3.84 -6.56
N HIS A 145 4.64 4.51 -5.41
CA HIS A 145 5.29 4.01 -4.17
C HIS A 145 6.81 3.74 -4.32
N VAL A 146 7.44 4.38 -5.31
CA VAL A 146 8.90 4.27 -5.49
C VAL A 146 9.58 5.26 -4.57
N LEU A 147 10.58 4.79 -3.82
CA LEU A 147 11.36 5.60 -2.90
C LEU A 147 12.14 6.69 -3.67
N ASN A 148 12.10 7.91 -3.16
CA ASN A 148 12.88 9.02 -3.69
C ASN A 148 14.09 9.26 -2.77
N ALA A 149 15.27 8.81 -3.23
CA ALA A 149 16.51 8.89 -2.45
C ALA A 149 16.83 10.32 -2.00
N GLU A 150 16.73 11.29 -2.90
CA GLU A 150 17.05 12.70 -2.62
C GLU A 150 16.15 13.26 -1.51
N LYS A 151 14.84 13.01 -1.58
CA LYS A 151 13.89 13.46 -0.56
C LYS A 151 14.13 12.78 0.78
N MET A 152 14.45 11.48 0.78
CA MET A 152 14.73 10.74 2.01
C MET A 152 16.01 11.25 2.67
N ILE A 153 17.08 11.46 1.90
CA ILE A 153 18.34 12.00 2.40
C ILE A 153 18.17 13.44 2.90
N ALA A 154 17.51 14.29 2.11
CA ALA A 154 17.25 15.68 2.48
C ALA A 154 16.37 15.84 3.72
N ALA A 155 15.57 14.83 4.04
CA ALA A 155 14.79 14.80 5.26
C ALA A 155 15.63 14.52 6.51
N HIS A 156 16.90 14.11 6.39
CA HIS A 156 17.79 13.77 7.51
C HIS A 156 17.11 12.88 8.57
N PRO A 157 16.62 11.68 8.22
CA PRO A 157 15.97 10.80 9.17
C PRO A 157 16.96 10.24 10.18
N SER A 158 16.50 10.08 11.43
CA SER A 158 17.25 9.37 12.46
C SER A 158 17.01 7.86 12.41
N VAL A 159 15.87 7.43 11.84
CA VAL A 159 15.53 6.03 11.58
C VAL A 159 14.52 5.93 10.45
N VAL A 160 14.64 4.84 9.67
CA VAL A 160 13.71 4.49 8.59
C VAL A 160 13.13 3.11 8.85
N LEU A 161 11.79 3.02 8.95
CA LEU A 161 11.05 1.77 9.05
C LEU A 161 10.35 1.52 7.73
N VAL A 162 10.59 0.37 7.13
CA VAL A 162 10.03 -0.01 5.81
C VAL A 162 9.65 -1.48 5.80
N ASP A 163 8.95 -1.89 4.76
CA ASP A 163 8.86 -3.29 4.38
C ASP A 163 9.26 -3.50 2.91
N VAL A 164 9.19 -4.74 2.43
CA VAL A 164 9.56 -5.11 1.05
C VAL A 164 8.57 -4.65 -0.01
N THR A 165 7.44 -4.04 0.37
CA THR A 165 6.41 -3.57 -0.57
C THR A 165 6.79 -2.25 -1.24
N VAL A 166 7.82 -1.57 -0.73
CA VAL A 166 8.36 -0.32 -1.28
C VAL A 166 9.80 -0.50 -1.75
N GLY A 167 10.20 0.24 -2.76
CA GLY A 167 11.54 0.10 -3.33
C GLY A 167 11.92 1.29 -4.21
N PRO A 168 13.09 1.25 -4.83
CA PRO A 168 14.03 0.13 -4.91
C PRO A 168 14.90 -0.04 -3.65
N ALA A 169 15.28 -1.27 -3.33
CA ALA A 169 16.14 -1.59 -2.18
C ALA A 169 17.52 -0.89 -2.23
N ALA A 170 17.98 -0.48 -3.41
CA ALA A 170 19.21 0.27 -3.56
C ALA A 170 19.20 1.59 -2.77
N VAL A 171 18.05 2.27 -2.71
CA VAL A 171 17.88 3.51 -1.92
C VAL A 171 18.10 3.23 -0.43
N LEU A 172 17.52 2.14 0.07
CA LEU A 172 17.63 1.75 1.48
C LEU A 172 19.07 1.35 1.85
N ARG A 173 19.76 0.64 0.94
CA ARG A 173 21.20 0.35 1.12
C ARG A 173 22.05 1.62 1.12
N GLN A 174 21.73 2.59 0.28
CA GLN A 174 22.40 3.89 0.27
C GLN A 174 22.21 4.62 1.60
N LEU A 175 21.00 4.65 2.17
CA LEU A 175 20.77 5.25 3.49
C LEU A 175 21.59 4.54 4.57
N ARG A 176 21.64 3.21 4.58
CA ARG A 176 22.49 2.45 5.51
C ARG A 176 23.97 2.78 5.36
N SER A 177 24.48 2.92 4.14
CA SER A 177 25.89 3.30 3.89
C SER A 177 26.24 4.70 4.39
N MET A 178 25.23 5.56 4.58
CA MET A 178 25.36 6.89 5.18
C MET A 178 25.19 6.86 6.72
N GLY A 179 25.08 5.67 7.33
CA GLY A 179 24.90 5.51 8.76
C GLY A 179 23.49 5.70 9.28
N ILE A 180 22.49 5.80 8.38
CA ILE A 180 21.07 5.93 8.78
C ILE A 180 20.54 4.53 9.07
N PRO A 181 20.02 4.26 10.29
CA PRO A 181 19.40 2.99 10.63
C PRO A 181 18.18 2.73 9.76
N VAL A 182 18.13 1.59 9.05
CA VAL A 182 16.99 1.13 8.27
C VAL A 182 16.56 -0.23 8.79
N VAL A 183 15.33 -0.31 9.28
CA VAL A 183 14.72 -1.54 9.79
C VAL A 183 13.63 -1.98 8.83
N TYR A 184 13.76 -3.18 8.31
CA TYR A 184 12.67 -3.85 7.60
C TYR A 184 11.74 -4.50 8.61
N ILE A 185 10.47 -4.17 8.52
CA ILE A 185 9.37 -4.79 9.25
C ILE A 185 8.85 -5.96 8.42
N SER A 186 8.41 -7.03 9.08
CA SER A 186 7.80 -8.17 8.40
C SER A 186 6.69 -7.72 7.46
N PRO A 187 6.65 -8.21 6.21
CA PRO A 187 5.60 -7.86 5.25
C PRO A 187 4.27 -8.58 5.53
N GLU A 188 4.21 -9.43 6.55
CA GLU A 188 2.98 -10.15 6.89
C GLU A 188 1.88 -9.16 7.31
N ARG A 189 0.73 -9.26 6.62
CA ARG A 189 -0.45 -8.42 6.85
C ARG A 189 -1.67 -9.31 7.01
N SER A 190 -1.74 -9.98 8.16
CA SER A 190 -2.89 -10.79 8.54
C SER A 190 -3.45 -10.32 9.87
N ILE A 191 -4.72 -10.63 10.13
CA ILE A 191 -5.35 -10.36 11.44
C ILE A 191 -4.57 -11.06 12.56
N LYS A 192 -4.06 -12.27 12.31
CA LYS A 192 -3.25 -12.99 13.29
C LYS A 192 -1.89 -12.36 13.53
N GLY A 193 -1.28 -11.80 12.47
CA GLY A 193 0.06 -11.19 12.49
C GLY A 193 0.08 -9.74 12.98
N VAL A 194 -1.09 -9.09 13.18
CA VAL A 194 -1.14 -7.67 13.54
C VAL A 194 -0.34 -7.35 14.80
N GLY A 195 -0.44 -8.18 15.82
CA GLY A 195 0.32 -8.02 17.07
C GLY A 195 1.84 -8.11 16.85
N THR A 196 2.30 -9.00 15.98
CA THR A 196 3.72 -9.13 15.62
C THR A 196 4.22 -7.86 14.93
N THR A 197 3.49 -7.35 13.94
CA THR A 197 3.85 -6.11 13.24
C THR A 197 3.95 -4.91 14.19
N ILE A 198 2.97 -4.74 15.08
CA ILE A 198 2.98 -3.66 16.09
C ILE A 198 4.18 -3.82 17.04
N THR A 199 4.49 -5.06 17.46
CA THR A 199 5.62 -5.36 18.32
C THR A 199 6.96 -5.05 17.65
N GLU A 200 7.15 -5.42 16.40
CA GLU A 200 8.37 -5.13 15.65
C GLU A 200 8.61 -3.62 15.54
N ILE A 201 7.57 -2.86 15.18
CA ILE A 201 7.65 -1.40 15.08
C ILE A 201 7.94 -0.77 16.44
N GLY A 202 7.22 -1.17 17.49
CA GLY A 202 7.40 -0.65 18.85
C GLY A 202 8.80 -0.92 19.40
N LYS A 203 9.32 -2.14 19.20
CA LYS A 203 10.69 -2.51 19.59
C LYS A 203 11.75 -1.72 18.82
N ALA A 204 11.57 -1.53 17.51
CA ALA A 204 12.48 -0.72 16.71
C ALA A 204 12.53 0.74 17.21
N LEU A 205 11.44 1.23 17.75
CA LEU A 205 11.34 2.58 18.31
C LEU A 205 11.69 2.63 19.81
N GLY A 206 12.10 1.52 20.39
CA GLY A 206 12.50 1.44 21.80
C GLY A 206 11.35 1.59 22.80
N ILE A 207 10.10 1.37 22.38
CA ILE A 207 8.91 1.58 23.21
C ILE A 207 8.74 0.44 24.22
N ASP A 208 8.35 0.78 25.44
CA ASP A 208 8.03 -0.18 26.49
C ASP A 208 6.99 -1.21 26.02
N GLN A 209 7.22 -2.50 26.36
CA GLN A 209 6.30 -3.58 25.97
C GLN A 209 4.86 -3.32 26.45
N LYS A 210 4.68 -2.74 27.63
CA LYS A 210 3.37 -2.37 28.16
C LYS A 210 2.59 -1.40 27.24
N ASP A 211 3.30 -0.47 26.61
CA ASP A 211 2.68 0.50 25.70
C ASP A 211 2.41 -0.14 24.34
N ILE A 212 3.30 -1.03 23.88
CA ILE A 212 3.07 -1.87 22.70
C ILE A 212 1.80 -2.71 22.88
N ASP A 213 1.66 -3.37 24.03
CA ASP A 213 0.50 -4.24 24.34
C ASP A 213 -0.82 -3.46 24.33
N LYS A 214 -0.84 -2.22 24.81
CA LYS A 214 -2.04 -1.34 24.73
C LYS A 214 -2.48 -1.13 23.27
N VAL A 215 -1.53 -0.89 22.35
CA VAL A 215 -1.87 -0.69 20.94
C VAL A 215 -2.35 -2.00 20.29
N ILE A 216 -1.75 -3.13 20.67
CA ILE A 216 -2.18 -4.45 20.20
C ILE A 216 -3.62 -4.74 20.64
N ASP A 217 -3.93 -4.54 21.92
CA ASP A 217 -5.25 -4.81 22.49
C ASP A 217 -6.32 -3.88 21.89
N HIS A 218 -5.99 -2.60 21.73
CA HIS A 218 -6.86 -1.65 21.05
C HIS A 218 -7.16 -2.09 19.62
N THR A 219 -6.12 -2.40 18.82
CA THR A 219 -6.29 -2.82 17.42
C THR A 219 -7.10 -4.10 17.30
N LYS A 220 -6.86 -5.09 18.16
CA LYS A 220 -7.66 -6.33 18.20
C LYS A 220 -9.13 -6.05 18.47
N LYS A 221 -9.42 -5.18 19.45
CA LYS A 221 -10.80 -4.78 19.79
C LYS A 221 -11.50 -4.10 18.61
N GLU A 222 -10.79 -3.23 17.87
CA GLU A 222 -11.34 -2.61 16.68
C GLU A 222 -11.66 -3.64 15.58
N ILE A 223 -10.76 -4.60 15.34
CA ILE A 223 -10.97 -5.70 14.40
C ILE A 223 -12.18 -6.53 14.80
N ASP A 224 -12.27 -6.94 16.08
CA ASP A 224 -13.39 -7.73 16.60
C ASP A 224 -14.73 -6.98 16.48
N THR A 225 -14.70 -5.67 16.61
CA THR A 225 -15.90 -4.83 16.45
C THR A 225 -16.33 -4.72 14.98
N ALA A 226 -15.37 -4.64 14.06
CA ALA A 226 -15.63 -4.50 12.64
C ALA A 226 -16.04 -5.82 11.95
N THR A 227 -15.80 -6.97 12.61
CA THR A 227 -16.08 -8.31 12.06
C THR A 227 -17.36 -8.94 12.60
N LYS A 228 -18.11 -8.27 13.48
CA LYS A 228 -19.43 -8.65 13.98
C LYS A 228 -20.55 -8.09 13.10
#